data_d53250d516fa4600b93bc6d7abb04ed5
#
_entry.id   d53250d516fa4600b93bc6d7abb04ed5
#
_cell.length_a   1.000
_cell.length_b   1.000
_cell.length_c   1.000
_cell.angle_alpha   90.00
_cell.angle_beta   90.00
_cell.angle_gamma   90.00
#
_symmetry.space_group_name_H-M   'P 1'
#
loop_
_entity.id
_entity.type
_entity.pdbx_description
1 polymer ?
#
loop_
_entity_poly.entity_id
_entity_poly.type
_entity_poly.pdbx_seq_one_letter_code
_entity_poly.pdbx_strand_id
1 'polypeptide(L)'
;MGFLDRLKGLGGDDEDDAEQQARERDIARIESGSIPLAAEQRIRELVAGTAFTSGLSVADFALTRLEQIRPVCQVMGTSVYKVGWQNYPWSSGWGSDASLIELTALTNAWNDARARALGRLAEEASHAGSHAVVDVTFDNRRHEFLSDEIEVLVNGTAVHLPEGTGASNAPVLTDLSLPDYVLLRRAGYVPVGVVASTSVFYIVPSRQTRRMTTGWQRTQPNQELTDFTQGVYEARESALGRASAQARALGAGGLVGMSVEHHVAVREVEQNNQTREDLIVTFHIIGTAIAPSGEHRPLDPQTILRLGLGATKRP
;
A
#
# COMPACT_ATOMS: atom_id res chain seq x y z
N MET A 1 59.75 12.22 -0.34
CA MET A 1 58.64 11.25 -0.46
C MET A 1 58.62 10.43 0.81
N GLY A 2 57.75 10.80 1.73
CA GLY A 2 57.78 10.34 3.10
C GLY A 2 56.99 9.09 3.33
N PHE A 3 57.43 8.34 4.33
CA PHE A 3 56.80 7.12 4.86
C PHE A 3 55.32 7.27 5.20
N LEU A 4 54.85 8.50 5.48
CA LEU A 4 53.45 8.85 5.73
C LEU A 4 52.58 8.87 4.46
N ASP A 5 53.14 9.08 3.26
CA ASP A 5 52.38 9.00 2.00
C ASP A 5 52.14 7.55 1.55
N ARG A 6 52.96 6.60 2.00
CA ARG A 6 52.73 5.16 1.77
C ARG A 6 51.69 4.55 2.70
N LEU A 7 51.44 5.12 3.87
CA LEU A 7 50.42 4.67 4.80
C LEU A 7 49.00 5.17 4.43
N LYS A 8 48.90 6.28 3.69
CA LYS A 8 47.61 6.77 3.17
C LYS A 8 47.06 5.98 1.96
N GLY A 9 47.93 5.30 1.22
CA GLY A 9 47.53 4.49 0.06
C GLY A 9 47.16 3.03 0.37
N LEU A 10 47.36 2.55 1.61
CA LEU A 10 47.11 1.15 1.98
C LEU A 10 45.82 0.93 2.78
N GLY A 11 45.10 1.99 3.15
CA GLY A 11 43.87 1.88 3.90
C GLY A 11 42.63 2.37 3.12
N GLY A 12 42.82 3.17 2.06
CA GLY A 12 41.68 3.75 1.31
C GLY A 12 41.04 2.75 0.33
N ASP A 13 41.88 1.99 -0.35
CA ASP A 13 41.38 1.08 -1.40
C ASP A 13 40.60 -0.13 -0.79
N ASP A 14 41.06 -0.63 0.35
CA ASP A 14 40.41 -1.75 1.05
C ASP A 14 39.06 -1.35 1.72
N GLU A 15 38.94 -0.10 2.22
CA GLU A 15 37.68 0.42 2.77
C GLU A 15 36.68 0.71 1.66
N ASP A 16 37.12 1.31 0.56
CA ASP A 16 36.27 1.58 -0.62
C ASP A 16 35.77 0.27 -1.24
N ASP A 17 36.61 -0.76 -1.36
CA ASP A 17 36.24 -2.07 -1.87
C ASP A 17 35.23 -2.79 -0.94
N ALA A 18 35.38 -2.67 0.38
CA ALA A 18 34.48 -3.25 1.35
C ALA A 18 33.10 -2.56 1.33
N GLU A 19 33.05 -1.24 1.21
CA GLU A 19 31.81 -0.49 1.06
C GLU A 19 31.10 -0.83 -0.27
N GLN A 20 31.85 -0.96 -1.35
CA GLN A 20 31.27 -1.33 -2.65
C GLN A 20 30.68 -2.73 -2.61
N GLN A 21 31.36 -3.70 -2.03
CA GLN A 21 30.84 -5.06 -1.84
C GLN A 21 29.59 -5.09 -0.93
N ALA A 22 29.54 -4.25 0.11
CA ALA A 22 28.34 -4.14 0.95
C ALA A 22 27.14 -3.60 0.17
N ARG A 23 27.34 -2.56 -0.66
CA ARG A 23 26.31 -2.00 -1.54
C ARG A 23 25.82 -3.02 -2.59
N GLU A 24 26.71 -3.79 -3.19
CA GLU A 24 26.34 -4.82 -4.16
C GLU A 24 25.49 -5.93 -3.50
N ARG A 25 25.83 -6.34 -2.27
CA ARG A 25 25.01 -7.29 -1.49
C ARG A 25 23.64 -6.72 -1.17
N ASP A 26 23.54 -5.45 -0.77
CA ASP A 26 22.26 -4.80 -0.49
C ASP A 26 21.40 -4.68 -1.76
N ILE A 27 22.01 -4.33 -2.90
CA ILE A 27 21.31 -4.31 -4.19
C ILE A 27 20.74 -5.69 -4.54
N ALA A 28 21.56 -6.75 -4.43
CA ALA A 28 21.11 -8.11 -4.71
C ALA A 28 19.95 -8.56 -3.80
N ARG A 29 19.97 -8.17 -2.51
CA ARG A 29 18.86 -8.40 -1.57
C ARG A 29 17.59 -7.65 -1.98
N ILE A 30 17.72 -6.38 -2.33
CA ILE A 30 16.59 -5.55 -2.79
C ILE A 30 16.00 -6.13 -4.09
N GLU A 31 16.81 -6.58 -5.02
CA GLU A 31 16.38 -7.21 -6.27
C GLU A 31 15.62 -8.52 -6.02
N SER A 32 16.06 -9.33 -5.05
CA SER A 32 15.35 -10.53 -4.61
C SER A 32 14.05 -10.26 -3.84
N GLY A 33 13.76 -9.01 -3.49
CA GLY A 33 12.58 -8.60 -2.75
C GLY A 33 12.78 -8.45 -1.25
N SER A 34 13.98 -8.76 -0.72
CA SER A 34 14.33 -8.67 0.69
C SER A 34 14.67 -7.24 1.15
N ILE A 35 14.82 -7.08 2.48
CA ILE A 35 15.27 -5.83 3.10
C ILE A 35 16.79 -5.67 3.03
N PRO A 36 17.34 -4.43 3.02
CA PRO A 36 18.78 -4.17 3.15
C PRO A 36 19.33 -4.67 4.50
N LEU A 37 20.62 -5.00 4.53
CA LEU A 37 21.32 -5.44 5.76
C LEU A 37 21.23 -4.40 6.88
N ALA A 38 21.30 -3.12 6.55
CA ALA A 38 21.17 -2.04 7.52
C ALA A 38 19.81 -2.03 8.21
N ALA A 39 18.73 -2.34 7.48
CA ALA A 39 17.38 -2.46 8.07
C ALA A 39 17.31 -3.66 9.02
N GLU A 40 17.85 -4.81 8.63
CA GLU A 40 17.91 -6.00 9.48
C GLU A 40 18.72 -5.75 10.76
N GLN A 41 19.89 -5.07 10.65
CA GLN A 41 20.72 -4.71 11.81
C GLN A 41 19.97 -3.77 12.75
N ARG A 42 19.31 -2.74 12.22
CA ARG A 42 18.49 -1.81 12.99
C ARG A 42 17.41 -2.54 13.80
N ILE A 43 16.71 -3.49 13.18
CA ILE A 43 15.69 -4.28 13.89
C ILE A 43 16.32 -5.11 15.02
N ARG A 44 17.45 -5.76 14.79
CA ARG A 44 18.15 -6.52 15.83
C ARG A 44 18.56 -5.65 17.01
N GLU A 45 19.08 -4.44 16.75
CA GLU A 45 19.44 -3.48 17.78
C GLU A 45 18.23 -2.99 18.58
N LEU A 46 17.10 -2.70 17.91
CA LEU A 46 15.85 -2.32 18.56
C LEU A 46 15.29 -3.44 19.44
N VAL A 47 15.32 -4.69 18.98
CA VAL A 47 14.84 -5.85 19.74
C VAL A 47 15.74 -6.16 20.94
N ALA A 48 17.05 -5.96 20.81
CA ALA A 48 18.01 -6.15 21.91
C ALA A 48 17.97 -5.01 22.93
N GLY A 49 17.46 -3.84 22.56
CA GLY A 49 17.35 -2.67 23.41
C GLY A 49 16.20 -2.76 24.41
N THR A 50 16.18 -1.79 25.34
CA THR A 50 15.10 -1.67 26.35
C THR A 50 13.99 -0.70 25.93
N ALA A 51 14.23 0.12 24.89
CA ALA A 51 13.28 1.07 24.35
C ALA A 51 12.65 0.50 23.08
N PHE A 52 11.32 0.62 22.99
CA PHE A 52 10.59 0.27 21.77
C PHE A 52 10.20 1.55 21.00
N THR A 53 9.95 1.41 19.71
CA THR A 53 9.36 2.45 18.86
C THR A 53 8.00 1.98 18.38
N SER A 54 7.02 2.88 18.28
CA SER A 54 5.71 2.52 17.73
C SER A 54 5.03 3.71 17.07
N GLY A 55 4.15 3.46 16.10
CA GLY A 55 3.23 4.43 15.54
C GLY A 55 1.94 4.59 16.35
N LEU A 56 1.76 3.80 17.42
CA LEU A 56 0.54 3.79 18.24
C LEU A 56 0.31 5.14 18.94
N SER A 57 -0.95 5.55 19.01
CA SER A 57 -1.33 6.68 19.87
C SER A 57 -1.14 6.33 21.36
N VAL A 58 -1.15 7.35 22.23
CA VAL A 58 -1.07 7.10 23.69
C VAL A 58 -2.24 6.25 24.18
N ALA A 59 -3.43 6.44 23.60
CA ALA A 59 -4.62 5.66 23.94
C ALA A 59 -4.46 4.19 23.50
N ASP A 60 -3.95 3.97 22.30
CA ASP A 60 -3.69 2.62 21.79
C ASP A 60 -2.60 1.93 22.61
N PHE A 61 -1.55 2.67 22.99
CA PHE A 61 -0.52 2.15 23.89
C PHE A 61 -1.10 1.73 25.25
N ALA A 62 -2.00 2.53 25.84
CA ALA A 62 -2.67 2.14 27.07
C ALA A 62 -3.52 0.86 26.90
N LEU A 63 -4.18 0.72 25.74
CA LEU A 63 -4.94 -0.48 25.39
C LEU A 63 -4.05 -1.72 25.29
N THR A 64 -2.81 -1.60 24.80
CA THR A 64 -1.87 -2.74 24.75
C THR A 64 -1.65 -3.35 26.11
N ARG A 65 -1.59 -2.52 27.16
CA ARG A 65 -1.41 -2.99 28.53
C ARG A 65 -2.62 -3.76 29.05
N LEU A 66 -3.83 -3.31 28.69
CA LEU A 66 -5.08 -3.95 29.09
C LEU A 66 -5.28 -5.31 28.39
N GLU A 67 -4.87 -5.41 27.14
CA GLU A 67 -5.03 -6.60 26.30
C GLU A 67 -3.81 -7.52 26.32
N GLN A 68 -2.79 -7.21 27.12
CA GLN A 68 -1.53 -7.97 27.20
C GLN A 68 -0.80 -8.09 25.85
N ILE A 69 -1.03 -7.14 24.96
CA ILE A 69 -0.31 -6.99 23.69
C ILE A 69 0.97 -6.22 23.97
N ARG A 70 2.11 -6.69 23.46
CA ARG A 70 3.40 -6.04 23.68
C ARG A 70 3.92 -5.42 22.37
N PRO A 71 4.00 -4.09 22.24
CA PRO A 71 4.68 -3.46 21.12
C PRO A 71 6.16 -3.83 21.11
N VAL A 72 6.70 -4.10 19.92
CA VAL A 72 8.11 -4.46 19.70
C VAL A 72 8.84 -3.28 19.07
N CYS A 73 8.50 -2.95 17.84
CA CYS A 73 9.06 -1.81 17.14
C CYS A 73 8.17 -1.37 15.98
N GLN A 74 8.42 -0.16 15.48
CA GLN A 74 7.90 0.27 14.20
C GLN A 74 8.66 -0.45 13.08
N VAL A 75 7.92 -0.98 12.12
CA VAL A 75 8.43 -1.68 10.94
C VAL A 75 8.00 -0.97 9.67
N MET A 76 8.79 -1.08 8.61
CA MET A 76 8.59 -0.39 7.36
C MET A 76 8.94 -1.28 6.17
N GLY A 77 8.24 -1.08 5.08
CA GLY A 77 8.63 -1.61 3.77
C GLY A 77 8.45 -0.55 2.71
N THR A 78 9.36 -0.47 1.77
CA THR A 78 9.27 0.49 0.66
C THR A 78 9.63 -0.17 -0.65
N SER A 79 9.06 0.32 -1.75
CA SER A 79 9.40 -0.10 -3.09
C SER A 79 9.27 1.08 -4.04
N VAL A 80 10.35 1.40 -4.73
CA VAL A 80 10.34 2.32 -5.88
C VAL A 80 10.35 1.49 -7.14
N TYR A 81 9.36 1.70 -8.01
CA TYR A 81 9.11 0.85 -9.16
C TYR A 81 9.01 1.67 -10.43
N LYS A 82 9.80 1.35 -11.43
CA LYS A 82 9.69 1.97 -12.74
C LYS A 82 8.53 1.34 -13.50
N VAL A 83 7.62 2.17 -14.00
CA VAL A 83 6.54 1.70 -14.86
C VAL A 83 7.12 1.29 -16.20
N GLY A 84 6.80 0.09 -16.65
CA GLY A 84 7.17 -0.40 -17.98
C GLY A 84 6.46 0.39 -19.08
N TRP A 85 6.83 0.10 -20.34
CA TRP A 85 6.18 0.75 -21.47
C TRP A 85 4.68 0.50 -21.46
N GLN A 86 3.90 1.60 -21.49
CA GLN A 86 2.44 1.59 -21.51
C GLN A 86 1.96 2.12 -22.86
N ASN A 87 1.20 1.28 -23.59
CA ASN A 87 0.52 1.75 -24.78
C ASN A 87 -0.71 2.58 -24.37
N TYR A 88 -0.64 3.86 -24.66
CA TYR A 88 -1.79 4.75 -24.47
C TYR A 88 -2.59 4.83 -25.78
N PRO A 89 -3.91 4.79 -25.73
CA PRO A 89 -4.75 4.76 -26.90
C PRO A 89 -4.94 6.18 -27.53
N TRP A 90 -3.86 6.92 -27.80
CA TRP A 90 -3.96 8.28 -28.33
C TRP A 90 -4.67 8.37 -29.68
N SER A 91 -4.46 7.39 -30.54
CA SER A 91 -5.06 7.33 -31.87
C SER A 91 -6.46 6.71 -31.89
N SER A 92 -6.85 6.00 -30.84
CA SER A 92 -8.17 5.39 -30.72
C SER A 92 -9.20 6.40 -30.21
N GLY A 93 -10.48 6.20 -30.56
CA GLY A 93 -11.58 6.95 -29.98
C GLY A 93 -11.91 8.27 -30.66
N TRP A 94 -11.45 8.55 -31.88
CA TRP A 94 -11.98 9.64 -32.72
C TRP A 94 -13.30 9.23 -33.42
N GLY A 95 -13.75 7.98 -33.14
CA GLY A 95 -15.05 7.45 -33.56
C GLY A 95 -16.23 8.04 -32.78
N SER A 96 -17.39 7.41 -32.95
CA SER A 96 -18.64 7.81 -32.29
C SER A 96 -18.71 7.37 -30.82
N ASP A 97 -18.10 6.23 -30.48
CA ASP A 97 -18.30 5.55 -29.22
C ASP A 97 -17.19 5.83 -28.20
N ALA A 98 -17.54 5.73 -26.91
CA ALA A 98 -16.56 5.79 -25.84
C ALA A 98 -15.68 4.54 -25.84
N SER A 99 -14.46 4.66 -25.31
CA SER A 99 -13.55 3.54 -25.14
C SER A 99 -13.00 3.52 -23.70
N LEU A 100 -13.09 2.37 -23.06
CA LEU A 100 -12.60 2.11 -21.70
C LEU A 100 -11.47 1.09 -21.79
N ILE A 101 -10.27 1.49 -21.42
CA ILE A 101 -9.07 0.66 -21.62
C ILE A 101 -8.30 0.60 -20.30
N GLU A 102 -8.10 -0.60 -19.77
CA GLU A 102 -7.21 -0.76 -18.62
C GLU A 102 -5.76 -0.53 -19.02
N LEU A 103 -5.06 0.33 -18.28
CA LEU A 103 -3.62 0.53 -18.41
C LEU A 103 -2.89 -0.57 -17.63
N THR A 104 -2.81 -1.75 -18.25
CA THR A 104 -2.35 -2.99 -17.59
C THR A 104 -0.93 -2.88 -17.04
N ALA A 105 0.00 -2.25 -17.78
CA ALA A 105 1.37 -2.09 -17.31
C ALA A 105 1.43 -1.23 -16.03
N LEU A 106 0.69 -0.13 -15.99
CA LEU A 106 0.61 0.75 -14.83
C LEU A 106 -0.14 0.09 -13.66
N THR A 107 -1.24 -0.61 -13.95
CA THR A 107 -1.99 -1.40 -12.96
C THR A 107 -1.09 -2.44 -12.29
N ASN A 108 -0.34 -3.20 -13.08
CA ASN A 108 0.56 -4.24 -12.57
C ASN A 108 1.71 -3.63 -11.78
N ALA A 109 2.32 -2.54 -12.27
CA ALA A 109 3.41 -1.85 -11.56
C ALA A 109 2.99 -1.42 -10.15
N TRP A 110 1.78 -0.86 -9.98
CA TRP A 110 1.23 -0.51 -8.67
C TRP A 110 1.04 -1.73 -7.76
N ASN A 111 0.46 -2.80 -8.29
CA ASN A 111 0.21 -4.01 -7.50
C ASN A 111 1.51 -4.72 -7.10
N ASP A 112 2.49 -4.79 -8.03
CA ASP A 112 3.80 -5.39 -7.77
C ASP A 112 4.61 -4.58 -6.75
N ALA A 113 4.61 -3.23 -6.86
CA ALA A 113 5.30 -2.37 -5.92
C ALA A 113 4.74 -2.53 -4.49
N ARG A 114 3.40 -2.62 -4.35
CA ARG A 114 2.76 -2.87 -3.06
C ARG A 114 3.08 -4.24 -2.50
N ALA A 115 3.02 -5.27 -3.32
CA ALA A 115 3.35 -6.63 -2.88
C ALA A 115 4.80 -6.70 -2.35
N ARG A 116 5.74 -6.02 -3.01
CA ARG A 116 7.14 -5.93 -2.55
C ARG A 116 7.27 -5.13 -1.25
N ALA A 117 6.59 -3.99 -1.14
CA ALA A 117 6.62 -3.18 0.08
C ALA A 117 6.03 -3.94 1.28
N LEU A 118 4.88 -4.61 1.10
CA LEU A 118 4.27 -5.46 2.13
C LEU A 118 5.15 -6.66 2.49
N GLY A 119 5.80 -7.28 1.51
CA GLY A 119 6.76 -8.37 1.75
C GLY A 119 7.92 -7.93 2.64
N ARG A 120 8.50 -6.75 2.37
CA ARG A 120 9.58 -6.17 3.19
C ARG A 120 9.11 -5.80 4.60
N LEU A 121 7.90 -5.25 4.72
CA LEU A 121 7.29 -4.99 6.03
C LEU A 121 7.15 -6.30 6.84
N ALA A 122 6.67 -7.36 6.22
CA ALA A 122 6.54 -8.67 6.85
C ALA A 122 7.90 -9.27 7.23
N GLU A 123 8.93 -9.08 6.41
CA GLU A 123 10.29 -9.52 6.68
C GLU A 123 10.88 -8.78 7.89
N GLU A 124 10.76 -7.44 7.96
CA GLU A 124 11.16 -6.67 9.15
C GLU A 124 10.43 -7.15 10.41
N ALA A 125 9.11 -7.36 10.31
CA ALA A 125 8.31 -7.87 11.44
C ALA A 125 8.71 -9.28 11.86
N SER A 126 9.12 -10.13 10.93
CA SER A 126 9.67 -11.48 11.21
C SER A 126 11.01 -11.39 11.92
N HIS A 127 11.92 -10.52 11.48
CA HIS A 127 13.19 -10.28 12.17
C HIS A 127 12.99 -9.70 13.58
N ALA A 128 11.91 -8.95 13.80
CA ALA A 128 11.49 -8.50 15.13
C ALA A 128 10.89 -9.62 16.01
N GLY A 129 10.68 -10.82 15.45
CA GLY A 129 10.04 -11.95 16.14
C GLY A 129 8.58 -11.67 16.48
N SER A 130 7.91 -10.76 15.80
CA SER A 130 6.53 -10.34 16.10
C SER A 130 5.49 -11.34 15.57
N HIS A 131 4.30 -11.32 16.19
CA HIS A 131 3.18 -12.16 15.77
C HIS A 131 2.24 -11.44 14.78
N ALA A 132 2.18 -10.10 14.86
CA ALA A 132 1.35 -9.30 13.98
C ALA A 132 1.96 -7.90 13.78
N VAL A 133 1.53 -7.25 12.71
CA VAL A 133 1.74 -5.82 12.49
C VAL A 133 0.37 -5.16 12.43
N VAL A 134 0.12 -4.21 13.32
CA VAL A 134 -1.13 -3.44 13.39
C VAL A 134 -0.93 -2.03 12.88
N ASP A 135 -2.03 -1.37 12.51
CA ASP A 135 -2.06 0.02 12.01
C ASP A 135 -1.15 0.18 10.78
N VAL A 136 -1.25 -0.78 9.84
CA VAL A 136 -0.49 -0.70 8.58
C VAL A 136 -1.05 0.42 7.74
N THR A 137 -0.20 1.41 7.45
CA THR A 137 -0.52 2.57 6.62
C THR A 137 0.25 2.56 5.33
N PHE A 138 -0.33 3.16 4.29
CA PHE A 138 0.25 3.23 2.95
C PHE A 138 0.46 4.69 2.56
N ASP A 139 1.64 5.00 2.04
CA ASP A 139 1.93 6.25 1.34
C ASP A 139 2.28 5.88 -0.11
N ASN A 140 1.40 6.27 -1.04
CA ASN A 140 1.52 5.97 -2.45
C ASN A 140 1.87 7.26 -3.19
N ARG A 141 3.01 7.30 -3.89
CA ARG A 141 3.45 8.47 -4.65
C ARG A 141 3.75 8.10 -6.09
N ARG A 142 3.43 9.00 -7.01
CA ARG A 142 3.86 8.92 -8.40
C ARG A 142 4.76 10.11 -8.69
N HIS A 143 5.98 9.84 -9.14
CA HIS A 143 6.96 10.85 -9.50
C HIS A 143 6.89 11.11 -11.01
N GLU A 144 6.24 12.21 -11.40
CA GLU A 144 6.09 12.57 -12.83
C GLU A 144 7.38 13.09 -13.46
N PHE A 145 8.36 13.53 -12.65
CA PHE A 145 9.60 14.15 -13.13
C PHE A 145 10.69 13.16 -13.57
N LEU A 146 10.61 11.90 -13.17
CA LEU A 146 11.62 10.87 -13.40
C LEU A 146 11.09 9.69 -14.21
N SER A 147 10.35 9.93 -15.30
CA SER A 147 9.92 8.87 -16.22
C SER A 147 8.98 7.79 -15.64
N ASP A 148 7.81 8.19 -15.13
CA ASP A 148 6.77 7.26 -14.67
C ASP A 148 7.24 6.28 -13.59
N GLU A 149 7.81 6.79 -12.50
CA GLU A 149 8.16 6.00 -11.33
C GLU A 149 7.05 6.09 -10.28
N ILE A 150 6.80 4.97 -9.63
CA ILE A 150 5.87 4.86 -8.50
C ILE A 150 6.67 4.49 -7.25
N GLU A 151 6.30 5.10 -6.14
CA GLU A 151 6.85 4.79 -4.82
C GLU A 151 5.71 4.33 -3.93
N VAL A 152 5.91 3.21 -3.26
CA VAL A 152 5.03 2.70 -2.22
C VAL A 152 5.83 2.55 -0.95
N LEU A 153 5.37 3.22 0.09
CA LEU A 153 5.91 3.08 1.44
C LEU A 153 4.79 2.56 2.35
N VAL A 154 5.09 1.52 3.10
CA VAL A 154 4.19 0.94 4.10
C VAL A 154 4.86 0.93 5.45
N ASN A 155 4.13 1.27 6.49
CA ASN A 155 4.60 1.22 7.86
C ASN A 155 3.53 0.68 8.79
N GLY A 156 3.97 0.16 9.96
CA GLY A 156 3.06 -0.34 10.98
C GLY A 156 3.82 -0.61 12.27
N THR A 157 3.11 -1.04 13.29
CA THR A 157 3.70 -1.42 14.57
C THR A 157 3.69 -2.94 14.74
N ALA A 158 4.87 -3.52 14.84
CA ALA A 158 5.07 -4.92 15.15
C ALA A 158 4.72 -5.20 16.62
N VAL A 159 3.91 -6.25 16.87
CA VAL A 159 3.42 -6.59 18.21
C VAL A 159 3.54 -8.07 18.50
N HIS A 160 3.79 -8.39 19.77
CA HIS A 160 3.55 -9.73 20.31
C HIS A 160 2.13 -9.82 20.84
N LEU A 161 1.43 -10.85 20.45
CA LEU A 161 0.12 -11.20 20.98
C LEU A 161 0.25 -12.06 22.24
N PRO A 162 -0.78 -12.06 23.11
CA PRO A 162 -0.82 -12.93 24.28
C PRO A 162 -0.64 -14.42 23.91
N GLU A 163 -0.09 -15.21 24.80
CA GLU A 163 0.07 -16.65 24.63
C GLU A 163 -1.28 -17.33 24.33
N GLY A 164 -1.25 -18.34 23.45
CA GLY A 164 -2.46 -19.08 23.04
C GLY A 164 -3.29 -18.44 21.94
N THR A 165 -2.84 -17.31 21.36
CA THR A 165 -3.57 -16.63 20.28
C THR A 165 -3.28 -17.16 18.88
N GLY A 166 -2.77 -18.39 18.74
CA GLY A 166 -2.55 -19.04 17.43
C GLY A 166 -1.52 -18.32 16.56
N ALA A 167 -0.36 -17.99 17.14
CA ALA A 167 0.73 -17.36 16.40
C ALA A 167 1.12 -18.21 15.19
N SER A 168 0.99 -17.65 14.00
CA SER A 168 1.55 -18.20 12.76
C SER A 168 3.07 -18.04 12.79
N ASN A 169 3.79 -18.87 12.01
CA ASN A 169 5.24 -18.72 11.83
C ASN A 169 5.61 -17.42 11.10
N ALA A 170 4.64 -16.74 10.49
CA ALA A 170 4.81 -15.43 9.84
C ALA A 170 3.87 -14.40 10.48
N PRO A 171 4.31 -13.15 10.66
CA PRO A 171 3.49 -12.09 11.24
C PRO A 171 2.28 -11.77 10.35
N VAL A 172 1.10 -11.64 10.96
CA VAL A 172 -0.11 -11.23 10.25
C VAL A 172 -0.13 -9.72 10.14
N LEU A 173 -0.30 -9.21 8.92
CA LEU A 173 -0.42 -7.78 8.64
C LEU A 173 -1.89 -7.36 8.70
N THR A 174 -2.19 -6.22 9.30
CA THR A 174 -3.53 -5.62 9.32
C THR A 174 -3.45 -4.09 9.30
N ASP A 175 -4.30 -3.46 8.49
CA ASP A 175 -4.48 -2.01 8.45
C ASP A 175 -5.43 -1.50 9.54
N LEU A 176 -6.01 -2.41 10.33
CA LEU A 176 -6.84 -2.06 11.45
C LEU A 176 -6.02 -1.36 12.54
N SER A 177 -6.60 -0.31 13.12
CA SER A 177 -6.10 0.27 14.35
C SER A 177 -6.08 -0.76 15.47
N LEU A 178 -5.29 -0.54 16.52
CA LEU A 178 -5.25 -1.48 17.64
C LEU A 178 -6.64 -1.67 18.30
N PRO A 179 -7.46 -0.63 18.52
CA PRO A 179 -8.82 -0.80 19.01
C PRO A 179 -9.69 -1.67 18.10
N ASP A 180 -9.65 -1.44 16.78
CA ASP A 180 -10.42 -2.22 15.81
C ASP A 180 -9.95 -3.67 15.76
N TYR A 181 -8.63 -3.90 15.85
CA TYR A 181 -8.05 -5.24 15.96
C TYR A 181 -8.58 -5.99 17.20
N VAL A 182 -8.61 -5.33 18.36
CA VAL A 182 -9.12 -5.93 19.61
C VAL A 182 -10.62 -6.21 19.49
N LEU A 183 -11.41 -5.27 18.95
CA LEU A 183 -12.84 -5.45 18.70
C LEU A 183 -13.11 -6.63 17.77
N LEU A 184 -12.37 -6.73 16.67
CA LEU A 184 -12.48 -7.82 15.71
C LEU A 184 -12.28 -9.18 16.40
N ARG A 185 -11.22 -9.30 17.20
CA ARG A 185 -10.94 -10.54 17.93
C ARG A 185 -12.04 -10.89 18.94
N ARG A 186 -12.57 -9.91 19.65
CA ARG A 186 -13.69 -10.10 20.57
C ARG A 186 -14.97 -10.48 19.86
N ALA A 187 -15.15 -10.04 18.61
CA ALA A 187 -16.27 -10.46 17.75
C ALA A 187 -16.13 -11.89 17.21
N GLY A 188 -15.04 -12.59 17.50
CA GLY A 188 -14.80 -13.96 17.06
C GLY A 188 -14.20 -14.09 15.67
N TYR A 189 -13.51 -13.04 15.21
CA TYR A 189 -12.77 -13.03 13.95
C TYR A 189 -11.30 -12.73 14.18
N VAL A 190 -10.46 -13.16 13.25
CA VAL A 190 -9.04 -12.85 13.21
C VAL A 190 -8.66 -12.28 11.86
N PRO A 191 -7.74 -11.30 11.79
CA PRO A 191 -7.17 -10.89 10.54
C PRO A 191 -6.30 -12.02 9.97
N VAL A 192 -6.35 -12.21 8.66
CA VAL A 192 -5.51 -13.18 7.94
C VAL A 192 -4.53 -12.51 6.98
N GLY A 193 -4.65 -11.22 6.79
CA GLY A 193 -3.71 -10.40 6.01
C GLY A 193 -4.30 -9.09 5.52
N VAL A 194 -3.43 -8.17 5.11
CA VAL A 194 -3.81 -6.96 4.38
C VAL A 194 -4.03 -7.30 2.91
N VAL A 195 -5.10 -6.77 2.37
CA VAL A 195 -5.42 -6.78 0.95
C VAL A 195 -5.21 -5.38 0.40
N ALA A 196 -4.44 -5.26 -0.67
CA ALA A 196 -4.21 -3.98 -1.34
C ALA A 196 -4.21 -4.17 -2.85
N SER A 197 -5.11 -3.48 -3.54
CA SER A 197 -5.28 -3.59 -4.99
C SER A 197 -5.38 -2.23 -5.67
N THR A 198 -4.97 -2.20 -6.92
CA THR A 198 -5.09 -1.02 -7.78
C THR A 198 -5.64 -1.43 -9.14
N SER A 199 -6.41 -0.53 -9.74
CA SER A 199 -6.74 -0.54 -11.16
C SER A 199 -6.54 0.85 -11.75
N VAL A 200 -6.09 0.92 -12.99
CA VAL A 200 -5.91 2.17 -13.73
C VAL A 200 -6.58 2.05 -15.08
N PHE A 201 -7.51 2.94 -15.36
CA PHE A 201 -8.26 2.96 -16.62
C PHE A 201 -8.05 4.25 -17.37
N TYR A 202 -7.92 4.14 -18.67
CA TYR A 202 -7.92 5.23 -19.63
C TYR A 202 -9.31 5.31 -20.27
N ILE A 203 -9.95 6.45 -20.14
CA ILE A 203 -11.32 6.68 -20.63
C ILE A 203 -11.26 7.68 -21.78
N VAL A 204 -11.63 7.21 -22.95
CA VAL A 204 -11.81 8.05 -24.14
C VAL A 204 -13.28 8.39 -24.27
N PRO A 205 -13.68 9.66 -24.22
CA PRO A 205 -15.09 10.04 -24.31
C PRO A 205 -15.66 9.85 -25.72
N SER A 206 -16.94 9.50 -25.81
CA SER A 206 -17.68 9.47 -27.06
C SER A 206 -17.76 10.83 -27.73
N ARG A 207 -18.17 10.85 -29.00
CA ARG A 207 -18.40 12.09 -29.73
C ARG A 207 -19.47 12.98 -29.05
N GLN A 208 -20.45 12.37 -28.39
CA GLN A 208 -21.48 13.11 -27.67
C GLN A 208 -20.89 13.81 -26.44
N THR A 209 -20.16 13.11 -25.59
CA THR A 209 -19.51 13.65 -24.39
C THR A 209 -18.52 14.76 -24.76
N ARG A 210 -17.72 14.56 -25.82
CA ARG A 210 -16.81 15.60 -26.33
C ARG A 210 -17.52 16.89 -26.72
N ARG A 211 -18.68 16.79 -27.36
CA ARG A 211 -19.48 17.99 -27.70
C ARG A 211 -20.01 18.74 -26.48
N MET A 212 -20.22 18.02 -25.35
CA MET A 212 -20.65 18.61 -24.09
C MET A 212 -19.50 19.29 -23.35
N THR A 213 -18.28 18.78 -23.45
CA THR A 213 -17.09 19.32 -22.74
C THR A 213 -16.36 20.38 -23.50
N THR A 214 -16.45 20.40 -24.86
CA THR A 214 -15.73 21.35 -25.73
C THR A 214 -16.70 22.26 -26.47
N GLY A 215 -16.40 23.56 -26.54
CA GLY A 215 -17.06 24.55 -27.41
C GLY A 215 -18.23 25.30 -26.82
N TRP A 216 -19.09 25.83 -27.70
CA TRP A 216 -20.22 26.73 -27.41
C TRP A 216 -21.32 26.12 -26.54
N GLN A 217 -21.32 24.80 -26.36
CA GLN A 217 -22.31 24.08 -25.56
C GLN A 217 -22.03 24.11 -24.05
N ARG A 218 -20.98 24.78 -23.59
CA ARG A 218 -20.71 25.07 -22.19
C ARG A 218 -21.82 25.78 -21.43
N THR A 219 -22.80 26.35 -22.16
CA THR A 219 -23.97 27.05 -21.60
C THR A 219 -25.18 26.15 -21.40
N GLN A 220 -25.06 24.86 -21.65
CA GLN A 220 -26.14 23.89 -21.41
C GLN A 220 -26.38 23.64 -19.91
N PRO A 221 -27.61 23.19 -19.54
CA PRO A 221 -27.91 22.86 -18.16
C PRO A 221 -27.00 21.74 -17.65
N ASN A 222 -26.89 21.63 -16.33
CA ASN A 222 -26.11 20.54 -15.68
C ASN A 222 -26.52 19.19 -16.25
N GLN A 223 -25.53 18.40 -16.70
CA GLN A 223 -25.75 17.13 -17.33
C GLN A 223 -24.66 16.15 -16.90
N GLU A 224 -25.05 14.89 -16.67
CA GLU A 224 -24.10 13.84 -16.34
C GLU A 224 -23.29 13.42 -17.58
N LEU A 225 -21.99 13.27 -17.41
CA LEU A 225 -21.07 12.73 -18.43
C LEU A 225 -20.98 11.20 -18.28
N THR A 226 -21.96 10.53 -18.90
CA THR A 226 -22.19 9.08 -18.69
C THR A 226 -20.97 8.21 -19.02
N ASP A 227 -20.20 8.57 -20.04
CA ASP A 227 -18.97 7.81 -20.40
C ASP A 227 -17.95 7.83 -19.26
N PHE A 228 -17.78 8.99 -18.63
CA PHE A 228 -16.85 9.13 -17.52
C PHE A 228 -17.36 8.41 -16.26
N THR A 229 -18.65 8.55 -15.97
CA THR A 229 -19.28 7.81 -14.87
C THR A 229 -19.11 6.30 -15.05
N GLN A 230 -19.39 5.78 -16.24
CA GLN A 230 -19.21 4.36 -16.55
C GLN A 230 -17.75 3.93 -16.35
N GLY A 231 -16.79 4.70 -16.86
CA GLY A 231 -15.38 4.37 -16.72
C GLY A 231 -14.88 4.37 -15.27
N VAL A 232 -15.41 5.28 -14.44
CA VAL A 232 -15.14 5.27 -12.98
C VAL A 232 -15.67 4.00 -12.32
N TYR A 233 -16.89 3.55 -12.67
CA TYR A 233 -17.44 2.30 -12.15
C TYR A 233 -16.63 1.09 -12.59
N GLU A 234 -16.24 0.99 -13.86
CA GLU A 234 -15.42 -0.11 -14.38
C GLU A 234 -14.06 -0.20 -13.67
N ALA A 235 -13.40 0.94 -13.47
CA ALA A 235 -12.14 1.00 -12.73
C ALA A 235 -12.32 0.51 -11.28
N ARG A 236 -13.40 0.94 -10.61
CA ARG A 236 -13.73 0.51 -9.25
C ARG A 236 -13.98 -1.00 -9.18
N GLU A 237 -14.84 -1.53 -10.06
CA GLU A 237 -15.17 -2.95 -10.08
C GLU A 237 -13.96 -3.83 -10.36
N SER A 238 -13.07 -3.39 -11.24
CA SER A 238 -11.79 -4.08 -11.50
C SER A 238 -10.91 -4.14 -10.24
N ALA A 239 -10.77 -3.03 -9.51
CA ALA A 239 -10.01 -2.99 -8.25
C ALA A 239 -10.66 -3.87 -7.18
N LEU A 240 -11.99 -3.81 -7.00
CA LEU A 240 -12.74 -4.65 -6.05
C LEU A 240 -12.62 -6.14 -6.39
N GLY A 241 -12.68 -6.49 -7.67
CA GLY A 241 -12.50 -7.86 -8.14
C GLY A 241 -11.13 -8.43 -7.73
N ARG A 242 -10.05 -7.64 -7.89
CA ARG A 242 -8.69 -8.00 -7.46
C ARG A 242 -8.59 -8.14 -5.95
N ALA A 243 -9.14 -7.18 -5.19
CA ALA A 243 -9.16 -7.23 -3.73
C ALA A 243 -9.88 -8.50 -3.24
N SER A 244 -11.03 -8.81 -3.82
CA SER A 244 -11.79 -10.01 -3.49
C SER A 244 -11.05 -11.31 -3.84
N ALA A 245 -10.29 -11.31 -4.93
CA ALA A 245 -9.45 -12.46 -5.31
C ALA A 245 -8.30 -12.67 -4.30
N GLN A 246 -7.63 -11.58 -3.88
CA GLN A 246 -6.59 -11.64 -2.85
C GLN A 246 -7.15 -12.15 -1.52
N ALA A 247 -8.31 -11.64 -1.07
CA ALA A 247 -8.95 -12.10 0.16
C ALA A 247 -9.28 -13.60 0.12
N ARG A 248 -9.84 -14.08 -0.99
CA ARG A 248 -10.10 -15.52 -1.18
C ARG A 248 -8.83 -16.36 -1.15
N ALA A 249 -7.73 -15.88 -1.74
CA ALA A 249 -6.45 -16.58 -1.71
C ALA A 249 -5.88 -16.70 -0.29
N LEU A 250 -6.22 -15.75 0.61
CA LEU A 250 -5.87 -15.80 2.04
C LEU A 250 -6.85 -16.66 2.87
N GLY A 251 -7.85 -17.27 2.24
CA GLY A 251 -8.87 -18.05 2.96
C GLY A 251 -9.86 -17.18 3.75
N ALA A 252 -9.97 -15.90 3.44
CA ALA A 252 -10.83 -14.98 4.17
C ALA A 252 -12.32 -15.19 3.86
N GLY A 253 -13.15 -15.02 4.89
CA GLY A 253 -14.60 -14.95 4.77
C GLY A 253 -15.14 -13.56 4.47
N GLY A 254 -14.31 -12.51 4.59
CA GLY A 254 -14.70 -11.13 4.34
C GLY A 254 -13.53 -10.14 4.39
N LEU A 255 -13.82 -8.89 4.04
CA LEU A 255 -12.93 -7.74 4.15
C LEU A 255 -13.56 -6.70 5.08
N VAL A 256 -12.77 -6.14 5.98
CA VAL A 256 -13.18 -5.05 6.90
C VAL A 256 -12.19 -3.89 6.82
N GLY A 257 -12.61 -2.73 7.33
CA GLY A 257 -11.76 -1.54 7.35
C GLY A 257 -11.44 -0.99 5.97
N MET A 258 -12.19 -1.34 4.93
CA MET A 258 -11.85 -0.97 3.56
C MET A 258 -11.77 0.55 3.37
N SER A 259 -10.63 0.99 2.87
CA SER A 259 -10.38 2.33 2.33
C SER A 259 -10.40 2.27 0.80
N VAL A 260 -11.08 3.24 0.19
CA VAL A 260 -11.15 3.38 -1.26
C VAL A 260 -10.70 4.80 -1.60
N GLU A 261 -9.56 4.90 -2.26
CA GLU A 261 -9.04 6.17 -2.77
C GLU A 261 -9.12 6.17 -4.29
N HIS A 262 -9.50 7.30 -4.88
CA HIS A 262 -9.49 7.43 -6.33
C HIS A 262 -8.82 8.74 -6.75
N HIS A 263 -8.10 8.67 -7.85
CA HIS A 263 -7.46 9.81 -8.49
C HIS A 263 -7.91 9.89 -9.94
N VAL A 264 -8.20 11.11 -10.39
CA VAL A 264 -8.56 11.37 -11.78
C VAL A 264 -7.57 12.39 -12.34
N ALA A 265 -6.90 12.03 -13.41
CA ALA A 265 -6.05 12.92 -14.19
C ALA A 265 -6.70 13.17 -15.55
N VAL A 266 -6.76 14.44 -15.95
CA VAL A 266 -7.23 14.83 -17.28
C VAL A 266 -6.03 14.86 -18.22
N ARG A 267 -6.20 14.29 -19.40
CA ARG A 267 -5.20 14.31 -20.46
C ARG A 267 -5.76 14.95 -21.71
N GLU A 268 -5.15 16.04 -22.13
CA GLU A 268 -5.45 16.66 -23.41
C GLU A 268 -4.75 15.92 -24.55
N VAL A 269 -5.52 15.56 -25.56
CA VAL A 269 -5.03 14.89 -26.79
C VAL A 269 -5.41 15.75 -27.98
N GLU A 270 -4.40 16.23 -28.71
CA GLU A 270 -4.59 16.99 -29.93
C GLU A 270 -4.37 16.11 -31.17
N GLN A 271 -5.32 16.14 -32.10
CA GLN A 271 -5.19 15.50 -33.41
C GLN A 271 -5.98 16.29 -34.45
N ASN A 272 -5.37 16.58 -35.60
CA ASN A 272 -6.00 17.27 -36.72
C ASN A 272 -6.70 18.58 -36.33
N ASN A 273 -6.05 19.40 -35.51
CA ASN A 273 -6.57 20.67 -35.00
C ASN A 273 -7.84 20.54 -34.10
N GLN A 274 -8.09 19.39 -33.56
CA GLN A 274 -9.14 19.10 -32.58
C GLN A 274 -8.51 18.67 -31.28
N THR A 275 -8.99 19.22 -30.16
CA THR A 275 -8.59 18.86 -28.80
C THR A 275 -9.65 17.98 -28.17
N ARG A 276 -9.21 16.97 -27.44
CA ARG A 276 -10.04 16.02 -26.68
C ARG A 276 -9.47 15.88 -25.29
N GLU A 277 -10.33 15.90 -24.29
CA GLU A 277 -9.98 15.59 -22.91
C GLU A 277 -10.31 14.12 -22.59
N ASP A 278 -9.28 13.33 -22.36
CA ASP A 278 -9.40 11.95 -21.90
C ASP A 278 -9.15 11.91 -20.39
N LEU A 279 -9.67 10.88 -19.70
CA LEU A 279 -9.42 10.69 -18.27
C LEU A 279 -8.56 9.46 -18.02
N ILE A 280 -7.65 9.60 -17.06
CA ILE A 280 -6.97 8.47 -16.42
C ILE A 280 -7.53 8.37 -15.01
N VAL A 281 -8.21 7.26 -14.72
CA VAL A 281 -8.83 7.00 -13.42
C VAL A 281 -8.07 5.90 -12.72
N THR A 282 -7.58 6.18 -11.52
CA THR A 282 -6.89 5.21 -10.68
C THR A 282 -7.71 4.95 -9.42
N PHE A 283 -7.98 3.70 -9.11
CA PHE A 283 -8.55 3.27 -7.84
C PHE A 283 -7.51 2.50 -7.03
N HIS A 284 -7.40 2.87 -5.75
CA HIS A 284 -6.65 2.14 -4.74
C HIS A 284 -7.62 1.62 -3.68
N ILE A 285 -7.57 0.33 -3.41
CA ILE A 285 -8.38 -0.33 -2.39
C ILE A 285 -7.44 -1.01 -1.42
N ILE A 286 -7.63 -0.76 -0.13
CA ILE A 286 -6.87 -1.35 0.96
C ILE A 286 -7.88 -1.83 1.99
N GLY A 287 -7.60 -2.91 2.68
CA GLY A 287 -8.42 -3.42 3.77
C GLY A 287 -7.85 -4.68 4.39
N THR A 288 -8.40 -5.09 5.51
CA THR A 288 -8.00 -6.32 6.20
C THR A 288 -8.92 -7.48 5.87
N ALA A 289 -8.32 -8.56 5.39
CA ALA A 289 -8.98 -9.84 5.19
C ALA A 289 -9.16 -10.56 6.54
N ILE A 290 -10.37 -11.09 6.79
CA ILE A 290 -10.73 -11.70 8.08
C ILE A 290 -11.31 -13.10 7.90
N ALA A 291 -11.05 -13.94 8.92
CA ALA A 291 -11.63 -15.28 9.02
C ALA A 291 -12.23 -15.51 10.43
N PRO A 292 -13.23 -16.39 10.57
CA PRO A 292 -13.74 -16.78 11.88
C PRO A 292 -12.64 -17.44 12.73
N SER A 293 -12.53 -17.05 14.01
CA SER A 293 -11.56 -17.66 14.94
C SER A 293 -12.13 -18.89 15.67
N GLY A 294 -13.43 -19.13 15.57
CA GLY A 294 -14.13 -20.15 16.36
C GLY A 294 -14.38 -19.75 17.83
N GLU A 295 -13.72 -18.69 18.31
CA GLU A 295 -13.92 -18.15 19.66
C GLU A 295 -14.84 -16.93 19.59
N HIS A 296 -16.08 -17.08 20.03
CA HIS A 296 -17.02 -15.98 20.11
C HIS A 296 -17.17 -15.54 21.57
N ARG A 297 -16.83 -14.29 21.88
CA ARG A 297 -17.15 -13.64 23.16
C ARG A 297 -18.22 -12.57 22.92
N PRO A 298 -19.32 -12.56 23.67
CA PRO A 298 -20.32 -11.50 23.53
C PRO A 298 -19.66 -10.13 23.72
N LEU A 299 -19.94 -9.21 22.79
CA LEU A 299 -19.47 -7.83 22.89
C LEU A 299 -20.41 -7.05 23.84
N ASP A 300 -19.85 -6.55 24.93
CA ASP A 300 -20.57 -5.58 25.75
C ASP A 300 -20.64 -4.23 25.00
N PRO A 301 -21.82 -3.61 24.85
CA PRO A 301 -21.98 -2.30 24.22
C PRO A 301 -21.08 -1.20 24.81
N GLN A 302 -20.81 -1.24 26.11
CA GLN A 302 -19.90 -0.29 26.76
C GLN A 302 -18.44 -0.47 26.30
N THR A 303 -18.03 -1.69 25.96
CA THR A 303 -16.70 -1.99 25.40
C THR A 303 -16.55 -1.37 24.03
N ILE A 304 -17.56 -1.49 23.17
CA ILE A 304 -17.58 -0.89 21.83
C ILE A 304 -17.43 0.63 21.92
N LEU A 305 -18.18 1.25 22.84
CA LEU A 305 -18.14 2.71 23.02
C LEU A 305 -16.78 3.21 23.51
N ARG A 306 -16.15 2.50 24.46
CA ARG A 306 -14.83 2.85 25.01
C ARG A 306 -13.73 2.72 23.96
N LEU A 307 -13.77 1.69 23.13
CA LEU A 307 -12.79 1.48 22.08
C LEU A 307 -13.00 2.44 20.90
N GLY A 308 -14.28 2.73 20.55
CA GLY A 308 -14.62 3.67 19.47
C GLY A 308 -14.24 5.12 19.76
N LEU A 309 -14.22 5.55 21.02
CA LEU A 309 -13.79 6.90 21.41
C LEU A 309 -12.26 7.11 21.24
N GLY A 310 -11.47 6.05 21.19
CA GLY A 310 -10.03 6.10 20.91
C GLY A 310 -9.67 6.11 19.43
N ALA A 311 -10.58 5.67 18.57
CA ALA A 311 -10.36 5.52 17.14
C ALA A 311 -10.64 6.83 16.36
N THR A 312 -9.93 7.91 16.68
CA THR A 312 -9.90 9.07 15.78
C THR A 312 -9.03 8.72 14.57
N LYS A 313 -9.67 8.48 13.41
CA LYS A 313 -8.93 8.46 12.13
C LYS A 313 -8.11 9.74 12.04
N ARG A 314 -6.81 9.61 11.93
CA ARG A 314 -5.96 10.73 11.54
C ARG A 314 -6.34 11.15 10.12
N PRO A 315 -6.40 12.45 9.82
CA PRO A 315 -6.62 12.98 8.47
C PRO A 315 -5.47 12.61 7.54
#